data_c4d7b10b03199e32d0ef2d7d1c6e9092
#
_entry.id   c4d7b10b03199e32d0ef2d7d1c6e9092
#
_cell.length_a   1.000
_cell.length_b   1.000
_cell.length_c   1.000
_cell.angle_alpha   90.00
_cell.angle_beta   90.00
_cell.angle_gamma   90.00
#
_symmetry.space_group_name_H-M   'P 1'
#
loop_
_entity.id
_entity.type
_entity.pdbx_description
1 polymer ?
#
loop_
_entity_poly.entity_id
_entity_poly.type
_entity_poly.pdbx_seq_one_letter_code
_entity_poly.pdbx_strand_id
1 'polypeptide(L)'
;LTILSDYVRSLRLRSREVFMPLSHRPGHAQVDFGEADAIIAGKRVRLHYFCMDLPQSDGCFLKAYPAEVAEAFCDGHVSAFAFFGGVPSRILYDNTRLAVARILGDGRRERSRMFSGLQSHYLFDDRFGRPGKGNDKGKVEGLVGYVRRNFMVPIPAAASIEELNARFADQCQRRGAAVLRGQSQSITTRMEADIAAFMPLPEVPFDPCHIVSGCASSMALVRYRTNDYSVPTAFAHQQVVIKGYVDRIDIVCRGTRIASHVRSYEREDFIANPLHYLALLEHKPGALDQAAPLDGWHLSEPVHRLRRLMEARSGKEGRRAFIQVLRLCEHYEQSLVEWA
;
A
#
# COMPACT_ATOMS: atom_id res chain seq x y z
N LEU A 1 26.22 -9.41 46.76
CA LEU A 1 25.47 -9.41 45.47
C LEU A 1 25.67 -8.12 44.67
N THR A 2 25.79 -6.94 45.34
CA THR A 2 25.92 -5.61 44.69
C THR A 2 27.24 -5.46 43.91
N ILE A 3 28.36 -5.85 44.48
CA ILE A 3 29.70 -5.74 43.85
C ILE A 3 29.78 -6.58 42.55
N LEU A 4 29.25 -7.80 42.56
CA LEU A 4 29.21 -8.66 41.39
C LEU A 4 28.29 -8.07 40.28
N SER A 5 27.15 -7.52 40.68
CA SER A 5 26.21 -6.84 39.78
C SER A 5 26.87 -5.59 39.16
N ASP A 6 27.60 -4.79 39.94
CA ASP A 6 28.28 -3.61 39.41
C ASP A 6 29.47 -3.98 38.53
N TYR A 7 30.17 -5.04 38.83
CA TYR A 7 31.23 -5.57 37.97
C TYR A 7 30.70 -6.09 36.64
N VAL A 8 29.64 -6.89 36.65
CA VAL A 8 28.95 -7.36 35.43
C VAL A 8 28.42 -6.17 34.62
N ARG A 9 27.86 -5.17 35.29
CA ARG A 9 27.41 -3.92 34.67
C ARG A 9 28.56 -3.16 34.01
N SER A 10 29.71 -3.05 34.67
CA SER A 10 30.92 -2.40 34.13
C SER A 10 31.48 -3.16 32.93
N LEU A 11 31.52 -4.50 32.95
CA LEU A 11 31.91 -5.34 31.82
C LEU A 11 30.95 -5.17 30.62
N ARG A 12 29.66 -5.17 30.88
CA ARG A 12 28.64 -4.90 29.83
C ARG A 12 28.76 -3.50 29.23
N LEU A 13 29.15 -2.50 30.01
CA LEU A 13 29.40 -1.14 29.52
C LEU A 13 30.67 -1.06 28.68
N ARG A 14 31.73 -1.79 29.06
CA ARG A 14 33.01 -1.85 28.32
C ARG A 14 32.90 -2.64 27.01
N SER A 15 31.99 -3.61 26.94
CA SER A 15 31.73 -4.40 25.72
C SER A 15 30.68 -3.78 24.79
N ARG A 16 30.12 -2.61 25.14
CA ARG A 16 29.23 -1.90 24.24
C ARG A 16 29.98 -1.41 23.01
N GLU A 17 29.43 -1.75 21.85
CA GLU A 17 29.97 -1.28 20.59
C GLU A 17 29.97 0.26 20.56
N VAL A 18 31.08 0.83 20.18
CA VAL A 18 31.27 2.28 20.04
C VAL A 18 31.10 2.62 18.55
N PHE A 19 30.19 3.53 18.26
CA PHE A 19 29.86 3.91 16.92
C PHE A 19 30.60 5.20 16.51
N MET A 20 31.11 5.21 15.27
CA MET A 20 31.69 6.42 14.70
C MET A 20 30.57 7.32 14.23
N PRO A 21 30.49 8.60 14.65
CA PRO A 21 29.56 9.55 14.08
C PRO A 21 29.77 9.70 12.57
N LEU A 22 28.74 9.46 11.78
CA LEU A 22 28.80 9.59 10.33
C LEU A 22 28.32 10.98 9.91
N SER A 23 29.03 11.62 8.99
CA SER A 23 28.54 12.79 8.28
C SER A 23 27.80 12.35 7.01
N HIS A 24 26.67 12.97 6.75
CA HIS A 24 25.86 12.66 5.59
C HIS A 24 25.89 13.83 4.60
N ARG A 25 25.97 13.51 3.31
CA ARG A 25 25.94 14.51 2.24
C ARG A 25 24.49 14.91 1.96
N PRO A 26 24.24 16.17 1.58
CA PRO A 26 22.93 16.55 1.06
C PRO A 26 22.49 15.68 -0.11
N GLY A 27 21.19 15.47 -0.26
CA GLY A 27 20.61 14.70 -1.34
C GLY A 27 20.68 13.17 -1.16
N HIS A 28 21.14 12.67 -0.01
CA HIS A 28 21.09 11.25 0.33
C HIS A 28 19.89 10.95 1.21
N ALA A 29 19.31 9.76 1.05
CA ALA A 29 18.23 9.26 1.89
C ALA A 29 18.54 7.88 2.49
N GLN A 30 17.81 7.52 3.53
CA GLN A 30 17.77 6.17 4.09
C GLN A 30 16.34 5.70 4.17
N VAL A 31 16.09 4.42 3.90
CA VAL A 31 14.75 3.84 3.90
C VAL A 31 14.71 2.62 4.80
N ASP A 32 13.62 2.52 5.56
CA ASP A 32 13.32 1.36 6.40
C ASP A 32 11.81 1.14 6.52
N PHE A 33 11.42 -0.08 6.92
CA PHE A 33 10.07 -0.42 7.34
C PHE A 33 10.00 -0.59 8.86
N GLY A 34 8.88 -0.19 9.42
CA GLY A 34 8.55 -0.46 10.81
C GLY A 34 7.16 -1.05 10.92
N GLU A 35 6.84 -1.55 12.10
CA GLU A 35 5.51 -2.06 12.42
C GLU A 35 4.95 -1.37 13.65
N ALA A 36 3.66 -1.10 13.66
CA ALA A 36 2.92 -0.59 14.82
C ALA A 36 1.45 -0.96 14.74
N ASP A 37 0.79 -0.89 15.90
CA ASP A 37 -0.65 -1.04 15.97
C ASP A 37 -1.34 0.30 15.72
N ALA A 38 -2.50 0.26 15.07
CA ALA A 38 -3.43 1.38 14.91
C ALA A 38 -4.87 0.89 15.10
N ILE A 39 -5.80 1.83 15.31
CA ILE A 39 -7.25 1.54 15.34
C ILE A 39 -7.82 2.13 14.05
N ILE A 40 -8.24 1.25 13.14
CA ILE A 40 -8.87 1.65 11.86
C ILE A 40 -10.33 1.22 11.87
N ALA A 41 -11.23 2.17 11.64
CA ALA A 41 -12.68 1.94 11.71
C ALA A 41 -13.10 1.21 13.00
N GLY A 42 -12.50 1.57 14.15
CA GLY A 42 -12.76 0.96 15.45
C GLY A 42 -12.11 -0.41 15.70
N LYS A 43 -11.39 -0.97 14.74
CA LYS A 43 -10.69 -2.25 14.88
C LYS A 43 -9.19 -2.03 15.06
N ARG A 44 -8.59 -2.72 16.03
CA ARG A 44 -7.12 -2.73 16.20
C ARG A 44 -6.51 -3.60 15.11
N VAL A 45 -5.59 -3.00 14.34
CA VAL A 45 -4.89 -3.65 13.23
C VAL A 45 -3.39 -3.43 13.37
N ARG A 46 -2.60 -4.41 12.92
CA ARG A 46 -1.15 -4.28 12.76
C ARG A 46 -0.88 -3.64 11.40
N LEU A 47 -0.20 -2.49 11.39
CA LEU A 47 0.22 -1.81 10.17
C LEU A 47 1.73 -1.88 10.01
N HIS A 48 2.15 -1.87 8.76
CA HIS A 48 3.54 -1.67 8.36
C HIS A 48 3.69 -0.23 7.88
N TYR A 49 4.76 0.44 8.22
CA TYR A 49 4.99 1.81 7.76
C TYR A 49 6.36 1.95 7.11
N PHE A 50 6.34 2.55 5.94
CA PHE A 50 7.51 2.98 5.21
C PHE A 50 8.03 4.27 5.82
N CYS A 51 9.33 4.33 6.11
CA CYS A 51 10.02 5.53 6.55
C CYS A 51 11.10 5.89 5.54
N MET A 52 11.14 7.16 5.11
CA MET A 52 12.30 7.75 4.45
C MET A 52 12.86 8.88 5.30
N ASP A 53 14.15 8.80 5.59
CA ASP A 53 14.92 9.80 6.34
C ASP A 53 15.91 10.49 5.44
N LEU A 54 16.06 11.81 5.60
CA LEU A 54 17.14 12.59 5.00
C LEU A 54 18.19 12.84 6.09
N PRO A 55 19.25 12.02 6.18
CA PRO A 55 20.12 12.00 7.36
C PRO A 55 20.96 13.27 7.54
N GLN A 56 21.09 14.11 6.52
CA GLN A 56 21.76 15.42 6.61
C GLN A 56 20.89 16.43 7.36
N SER A 57 19.60 16.54 7.00
CA SER A 57 18.68 17.53 7.56
C SER A 57 17.81 17.00 8.71
N ASP A 58 17.71 15.69 8.87
CA ASP A 58 16.73 14.99 9.70
C ASP A 58 15.27 15.16 9.20
N GLY A 59 15.09 15.53 7.90
CA GLY A 59 13.79 15.51 7.21
C GLY A 59 13.25 14.09 7.12
N CYS A 60 11.95 13.90 7.29
CA CYS A 60 11.36 12.57 7.27
C CYS A 60 10.03 12.51 6.53
N PHE A 61 9.75 11.34 5.98
CA PHE A 61 8.47 10.96 5.40
C PHE A 61 8.02 9.63 5.98
N LEU A 62 6.71 9.51 6.22
CA LEU A 62 6.09 8.31 6.76
C LEU A 62 4.79 8.01 6.02
N LYS A 63 4.58 6.74 5.66
CA LYS A 63 3.31 6.25 5.09
C LYS A 63 3.02 4.84 5.59
N ALA A 64 1.80 4.61 6.09
CA ALA A 64 1.36 3.31 6.59
C ALA A 64 0.68 2.48 5.49
N TYR A 65 0.82 1.16 5.63
CA TYR A 65 0.33 0.15 4.71
C TYR A 65 -0.26 -1.04 5.46
N PRO A 66 -1.21 -1.77 4.86
CA PRO A 66 -1.77 -2.99 5.47
C PRO A 66 -0.77 -4.16 5.50
N ALA A 67 0.24 -4.16 4.63
CA ALA A 67 1.26 -5.20 4.58
C ALA A 67 2.59 -4.68 4.02
N GLU A 68 3.69 -5.31 4.43
CA GLU A 68 5.03 -5.08 3.88
C GLU A 68 5.20 -5.91 2.60
N VAL A 69 4.85 -5.32 1.46
CA VAL A 69 4.91 -5.93 0.13
C VAL A 69 5.66 -5.04 -0.85
N ALA A 70 6.10 -5.61 -1.98
CA ALA A 70 6.89 -4.86 -2.98
C ALA A 70 6.12 -3.64 -3.53
N GLU A 71 4.81 -3.75 -3.68
CA GLU A 71 3.94 -2.65 -4.10
C GLU A 71 3.96 -1.50 -3.09
N ALA A 72 3.86 -1.81 -1.77
CA ALA A 72 3.95 -0.82 -0.70
C ALA A 72 5.34 -0.17 -0.62
N PHE A 73 6.39 -0.95 -0.86
CA PHE A 73 7.76 -0.46 -0.90
C PHE A 73 7.95 0.56 -2.03
N CYS A 74 7.52 0.23 -3.25
CA CYS A 74 7.62 1.13 -4.39
C CYS A 74 6.69 2.36 -4.24
N ASP A 75 5.46 2.18 -3.78
CA ASP A 75 4.51 3.27 -3.52
C ASP A 75 5.03 4.23 -2.43
N GLY A 76 5.72 3.70 -1.41
CA GLY A 76 6.38 4.51 -0.37
C GLY A 76 7.42 5.45 -0.96
N HIS A 77 8.24 4.98 -1.91
CA HIS A 77 9.22 5.82 -2.61
C HIS A 77 8.54 6.89 -3.46
N VAL A 78 7.56 6.50 -4.30
CA VAL A 78 6.80 7.45 -5.14
C VAL A 78 6.19 8.55 -4.28
N SER A 79 5.56 8.17 -3.17
CA SER A 79 4.94 9.10 -2.23
C SER A 79 5.95 10.00 -1.52
N ALA A 80 7.11 9.46 -1.10
CA ALA A 80 8.17 10.22 -0.47
C ALA A 80 8.81 11.22 -1.44
N PHE A 81 9.07 10.82 -2.68
CA PHE A 81 9.63 11.71 -3.70
C PHE A 81 8.67 12.87 -4.01
N ALA A 82 7.36 12.58 -4.11
CA ALA A 82 6.35 13.62 -4.27
C ALA A 82 6.28 14.55 -3.05
N PHE A 83 6.36 14.00 -1.82
CA PHE A 83 6.35 14.78 -0.59
C PHE A 83 7.54 15.74 -0.47
N PHE A 84 8.74 15.29 -0.83
CA PHE A 84 9.95 16.10 -0.81
C PHE A 84 10.12 16.99 -2.05
N GLY A 85 9.35 16.77 -3.12
CA GLY A 85 9.43 17.52 -4.36
C GLY A 85 10.65 17.18 -5.23
N GLY A 86 11.28 16.02 -5.03
CA GLY A 86 12.46 15.61 -5.79
C GLY A 86 12.92 14.20 -5.42
N VAL A 87 13.91 13.70 -6.15
CA VAL A 87 14.45 12.33 -5.98
C VAL A 87 15.84 12.40 -5.36
N PRO A 88 16.06 11.81 -4.17
CA PRO A 88 17.40 11.70 -3.60
C PRO A 88 18.37 11.02 -4.58
N SER A 89 19.57 11.57 -4.73
CA SER A 89 20.57 11.01 -5.66
C SER A 89 21.06 9.62 -5.24
N ARG A 90 21.01 9.34 -3.94
CA ARG A 90 21.41 8.04 -3.35
C ARG A 90 20.51 7.65 -2.20
N ILE A 91 20.11 6.38 -2.15
CA ILE A 91 19.26 5.84 -1.10
C ILE A 91 19.92 4.60 -0.49
N LEU A 92 20.05 4.60 0.84
CA LEU A 92 20.57 3.47 1.60
C LEU A 92 19.43 2.60 2.11
N TYR A 93 19.52 1.33 1.85
CA TYR A 93 18.58 0.30 2.29
C TYR A 93 19.21 -0.69 3.26
N ASP A 94 18.38 -1.35 4.06
CA ASP A 94 18.75 -2.63 4.65
C ASP A 94 18.66 -3.75 3.62
N ASN A 95 19.12 -4.95 3.98
CA ASN A 95 18.98 -6.16 3.17
C ASN A 95 17.51 -6.65 3.13
N THR A 96 16.59 -5.74 2.78
CA THR A 96 15.17 -6.09 2.67
C THR A 96 14.92 -6.97 1.44
N ARG A 97 14.14 -8.05 1.62
CA ARG A 97 13.70 -8.93 0.54
C ARG A 97 12.82 -8.21 -0.49
N LEU A 98 12.29 -7.04 -0.16
CA LEU A 98 11.47 -6.22 -1.07
C LEU A 98 12.32 -5.59 -2.18
N ALA A 99 13.54 -5.16 -1.86
CA ALA A 99 14.49 -4.61 -2.83
C ALA A 99 15.37 -5.70 -3.45
N VAL A 100 15.76 -6.73 -2.68
CA VAL A 100 16.73 -7.76 -3.05
C VAL A 100 16.04 -9.11 -3.24
N ALA A 101 15.96 -9.58 -4.47
CA ALA A 101 15.41 -10.89 -4.78
C ALA A 101 16.38 -12.02 -4.35
N ARG A 102 17.69 -11.82 -4.50
CA ARG A 102 18.72 -12.81 -4.17
C ARG A 102 20.06 -12.16 -3.84
N ILE A 103 20.77 -12.72 -2.85
CA ILE A 103 22.17 -12.38 -2.57
C ILE A 103 23.02 -13.49 -3.21
N LEU A 104 23.92 -13.12 -4.13
CA LEU A 104 24.83 -14.03 -4.80
C LEU A 104 26.04 -14.35 -3.91
N GLY A 105 26.74 -15.46 -4.21
CA GLY A 105 27.88 -15.93 -3.41
C GLY A 105 29.07 -14.96 -3.37
N ASP A 106 29.18 -14.05 -4.33
CA ASP A 106 30.17 -12.97 -4.41
C ASP A 106 29.73 -11.68 -3.67
N GLY A 107 28.60 -11.72 -2.97
CA GLY A 107 28.01 -10.57 -2.26
C GLY A 107 27.23 -9.60 -3.14
N ARG A 108 27.15 -9.82 -4.44
CA ARG A 108 26.25 -9.08 -5.34
C ARG A 108 24.81 -9.40 -5.01
N ARG A 109 23.94 -8.42 -5.23
CA ARG A 109 22.49 -8.52 -4.98
C ARG A 109 21.74 -8.45 -6.30
N GLU A 110 20.87 -9.43 -6.52
CA GLU A 110 19.89 -9.40 -7.60
C GLU A 110 18.66 -8.66 -7.09
N ARG A 111 18.33 -7.55 -7.74
CA ARG A 111 17.18 -6.71 -7.38
C ARG A 111 15.87 -7.38 -7.79
N SER A 112 14.80 -7.14 -7.04
CA SER A 112 13.47 -7.52 -7.50
C SER A 112 13.11 -6.75 -8.77
N ARG A 113 12.32 -7.38 -9.67
CA ARG A 113 11.94 -6.76 -10.95
C ARG A 113 11.26 -5.41 -10.77
N MET A 114 10.36 -5.30 -9.78
CA MET A 114 9.65 -4.06 -9.49
C MET A 114 10.59 -2.97 -8.99
N PHE A 115 11.51 -3.30 -8.09
CA PHE A 115 12.49 -2.34 -7.59
C PHE A 115 13.47 -1.89 -8.69
N SER A 116 13.90 -2.80 -9.58
CA SER A 116 14.70 -2.42 -10.75
C SER A 116 13.97 -1.45 -11.66
N GLY A 117 12.66 -1.66 -11.86
CA GLY A 117 11.81 -0.72 -12.61
C GLY A 117 11.73 0.65 -11.96
N LEU A 118 11.51 0.71 -10.65
CA LEU A 118 11.50 1.96 -9.87
C LEU A 118 12.82 2.70 -9.99
N GLN A 119 13.94 2.00 -9.78
CA GLN A 119 15.28 2.58 -9.88
C GLN A 119 15.59 3.12 -11.28
N SER A 120 15.24 2.36 -12.33
CA SER A 120 15.43 2.80 -13.71
C SER A 120 14.55 4.00 -14.08
N HIS A 121 13.40 4.13 -13.46
CA HIS A 121 12.48 5.24 -13.69
C HIS A 121 12.96 6.56 -13.06
N TYR A 122 13.46 6.49 -11.82
CA TYR A 122 13.90 7.65 -11.04
C TYR A 122 15.41 7.90 -11.06
N LEU A 123 16.21 6.95 -11.55
CA LEU A 123 17.66 7.05 -11.78
C LEU A 123 18.51 7.27 -10.50
N PHE A 124 18.01 6.98 -9.31
CA PHE A 124 18.78 7.09 -8.08
C PHE A 124 19.78 5.94 -7.90
N ASP A 125 20.87 6.19 -7.16
CA ASP A 125 21.87 5.18 -6.79
C ASP A 125 21.42 4.44 -5.51
N ASP A 126 21.22 3.14 -5.60
CA ASP A 126 20.86 2.31 -4.46
C ASP A 126 22.11 1.76 -3.76
N ARG A 127 22.11 1.84 -2.45
CA ARG A 127 23.12 1.23 -1.59
C ARG A 127 22.48 0.34 -0.54
N PHE A 128 23.15 -0.75 -0.23
CA PHE A 128 22.69 -1.68 0.79
C PHE A 128 23.69 -1.72 1.92
N GLY A 129 23.19 -1.64 3.15
CA GLY A 129 24.00 -1.80 4.36
C GLY A 129 24.75 -3.14 4.37
N ARG A 130 25.88 -3.18 5.04
CA ARG A 130 26.66 -4.41 5.19
C ARG A 130 25.96 -5.36 6.16
N PRO A 131 25.84 -6.65 5.84
CA PRO A 131 25.24 -7.62 6.75
C PRO A 131 25.93 -7.58 8.14
N GLY A 132 25.12 -7.47 9.20
CA GLY A 132 25.60 -7.51 10.59
C GLY A 132 26.33 -6.26 11.10
N LYS A 133 26.35 -5.15 10.35
CA LYS A 133 26.91 -3.86 10.81
C LYS A 133 25.81 -2.80 10.91
N GLY A 134 25.15 -2.72 12.06
CA GLY A 134 24.09 -1.74 12.36
C GLY A 134 24.55 -0.27 12.27
N ASN A 135 25.88 -0.01 12.29
CA ASN A 135 26.46 1.33 12.19
C ASN A 135 26.09 2.12 10.93
N ASP A 136 25.84 1.41 9.82
CA ASP A 136 25.58 2.07 8.52
C ASP A 136 24.21 2.76 8.50
N LYS A 137 23.30 2.46 9.48
CA LYS A 137 21.89 2.85 9.50
C LYS A 137 21.41 3.63 10.73
N GLY A 138 22.31 4.04 11.61
CA GLY A 138 21.94 4.63 12.92
C GLY A 138 20.90 5.76 12.87
N LYS A 139 20.81 6.50 11.76
CA LYS A 139 19.83 7.60 11.59
C LYS A 139 18.41 7.08 11.35
N VAL A 140 18.20 6.18 10.38
CA VAL A 140 16.85 5.68 10.07
C VAL A 140 16.28 4.79 11.18
N GLU A 141 17.12 4.01 11.86
CA GLU A 141 16.72 3.29 13.09
C GLU A 141 16.28 4.26 14.19
N GLY A 142 16.99 5.39 14.33
CA GLY A 142 16.61 6.50 15.19
C GLY A 142 15.25 7.09 14.80
N LEU A 143 14.98 7.26 13.50
CA LEU A 143 13.68 7.73 12.99
C LEU A 143 12.57 6.74 13.27
N VAL A 144 12.75 5.44 12.99
CA VAL A 144 11.74 4.41 13.31
C VAL A 144 11.42 4.43 14.81
N GLY A 145 12.44 4.56 15.67
CA GLY A 145 12.25 4.72 17.10
C GLY A 145 11.53 6.02 17.48
N TYR A 146 11.83 7.12 16.82
CA TYR A 146 11.13 8.40 17.01
C TYR A 146 9.66 8.30 16.63
N VAL A 147 9.36 7.77 15.45
CA VAL A 147 7.99 7.55 14.95
C VAL A 147 7.19 6.71 15.94
N ARG A 148 7.74 5.60 16.41
CA ARG A 148 7.07 4.75 17.42
C ARG A 148 6.70 5.52 18.68
N ARG A 149 7.59 6.36 19.19
CA ARG A 149 7.34 7.11 20.43
C ARG A 149 6.47 8.35 20.28
N ASN A 150 6.45 8.99 19.10
CA ASN A 150 5.84 10.30 18.93
C ASN A 150 4.61 10.28 18.01
N PHE A 151 4.55 9.35 17.05
CA PHE A 151 3.44 9.26 16.09
C PHE A 151 2.50 8.08 16.40
N MET A 152 3.04 7.04 17.08
CA MET A 152 2.30 5.82 17.39
C MET A 152 1.90 5.71 18.88
N VAL A 153 2.15 6.76 19.67
CA VAL A 153 1.76 6.83 21.09
C VAL A 153 1.07 8.17 21.36
N PRO A 154 -0.20 8.16 21.85
CA PRO A 154 -1.06 6.99 22.02
C PRO A 154 -1.34 6.28 20.69
N ILE A 155 -1.84 5.02 20.75
CA ILE A 155 -2.16 4.25 19.54
C ILE A 155 -3.08 5.09 18.64
N PRO A 156 -2.68 5.40 17.39
CA PRO A 156 -3.45 6.28 16.54
C PRO A 156 -4.76 5.59 16.10
N ALA A 157 -5.84 6.37 16.08
CA ALA A 157 -7.15 5.92 15.61
C ALA A 157 -7.61 6.78 14.43
N ALA A 158 -8.13 6.14 13.37
CA ALA A 158 -8.63 6.79 12.16
C ALA A 158 -9.79 6.01 11.55
N ALA A 159 -10.60 6.65 10.69
CA ALA A 159 -11.64 5.97 9.95
C ALA A 159 -11.05 5.08 8.83
N SER A 160 -9.91 5.47 8.26
CA SER A 160 -9.22 4.70 7.21
C SER A 160 -7.68 4.86 7.30
N ILE A 161 -6.95 4.03 6.54
CA ILE A 161 -5.49 4.14 6.42
C ILE A 161 -5.11 5.43 5.69
N GLU A 162 -5.92 5.89 4.74
CA GLU A 162 -5.72 7.14 4.00
C GLU A 162 -5.78 8.35 4.95
N GLU A 163 -6.78 8.40 5.83
CA GLU A 163 -6.89 9.44 6.87
C GLU A 163 -5.68 9.41 7.82
N LEU A 164 -5.26 8.22 8.22
CA LEU A 164 -4.07 8.05 9.05
C LEU A 164 -2.82 8.57 8.33
N ASN A 165 -2.67 8.26 7.04
CA ASN A 165 -1.55 8.70 6.21
C ASN A 165 -1.54 10.23 6.02
N ALA A 166 -2.71 10.85 5.85
CA ALA A 166 -2.81 12.31 5.79
C ALA A 166 -2.31 12.96 7.09
N ARG A 167 -2.66 12.39 8.26
CA ARG A 167 -2.15 12.85 9.56
C ARG A 167 -0.65 12.64 9.72
N PHE A 168 -0.11 11.54 9.23
CA PHE A 168 1.35 11.31 9.26
C PHE A 168 2.10 12.31 8.40
N ALA A 169 1.59 12.63 7.21
CA ALA A 169 2.19 13.65 6.35
C ALA A 169 2.23 15.03 7.06
N ASP A 170 1.12 15.43 7.69
CA ASP A 170 1.05 16.66 8.48
C ASP A 170 2.03 16.64 9.69
N GLN A 171 2.12 15.53 10.40
CA GLN A 171 3.08 15.37 11.50
C GLN A 171 4.54 15.46 11.03
N CYS A 172 4.86 14.90 9.85
CA CYS A 172 6.18 15.03 9.23
C CYS A 172 6.49 16.50 8.88
N GLN A 173 5.52 17.22 8.31
CA GLN A 173 5.67 18.64 8.01
C GLN A 173 5.86 19.47 9.29
N ARG A 174 5.05 19.26 10.32
CA ARG A 174 5.17 19.96 11.63
C ARG A 174 6.52 19.71 12.28
N ARG A 175 7.04 18.47 12.19
CA ARG A 175 8.37 18.14 12.69
C ARG A 175 9.46 18.97 12.01
N GLY A 176 9.25 19.37 10.76
CA GLY A 176 10.16 20.25 10.01
C GLY A 176 10.48 21.58 10.71
N ALA A 177 9.55 22.12 11.52
CA ALA A 177 9.77 23.36 12.30
C ALA A 177 10.70 23.15 13.51
N ALA A 178 11.00 21.91 13.90
CA ALA A 178 11.82 21.65 15.09
C ALA A 178 13.30 21.98 14.84
N VAL A 179 13.93 22.57 15.87
CA VAL A 179 15.40 22.73 15.95
C VAL A 179 15.93 21.62 16.85
N LEU A 180 16.76 20.73 16.28
CA LEU A 180 17.30 19.59 17.01
C LEU A 180 18.48 20.02 17.90
N ARG A 181 18.74 19.22 18.94
CA ARG A 181 19.87 19.45 19.83
C ARG A 181 21.19 19.53 19.05
N GLY A 182 21.95 20.59 19.25
CA GLY A 182 23.24 20.84 18.58
C GLY A 182 23.09 21.45 17.17
N GLN A 183 21.87 21.81 16.75
CA GLN A 183 21.61 22.51 15.50
C GLN A 183 21.18 23.96 15.78
N SER A 184 21.52 24.88 14.88
CA SER A 184 21.12 26.28 14.93
C SER A 184 19.89 26.61 14.06
N GLN A 185 19.54 25.70 13.15
CA GLN A 185 18.49 25.88 12.16
C GLN A 185 17.41 24.79 12.30
N SER A 186 16.19 25.07 11.85
CA SER A 186 15.12 24.09 11.78
C SER A 186 15.43 23.00 10.77
N ILE A 187 14.76 21.84 10.90
CA ILE A 187 14.84 20.75 9.95
C ILE A 187 14.49 21.24 8.54
N THR A 188 13.40 22.03 8.39
CA THR A 188 12.96 22.57 7.09
C THR A 188 14.06 23.43 6.44
N THR A 189 14.68 24.34 7.19
CA THR A 189 15.77 25.17 6.66
C THR A 189 16.98 24.32 6.22
N ARG A 190 17.31 23.30 6.99
CA ARG A 190 18.38 22.38 6.63
C ARG A 190 18.04 21.50 5.42
N MET A 191 16.76 21.16 5.24
CA MET A 191 16.25 20.42 4.08
C MET A 191 16.45 21.16 2.74
N GLU A 192 16.56 22.48 2.73
CA GLU A 192 16.83 23.25 1.51
C GLU A 192 18.09 22.76 0.79
N ALA A 193 19.14 22.38 1.55
CA ALA A 193 20.35 21.80 0.99
C ALA A 193 20.15 20.40 0.42
N ASP A 194 19.30 19.57 1.03
CA ASP A 194 18.95 18.26 0.50
C ASP A 194 18.16 18.40 -0.80
N ILE A 195 17.13 19.27 -0.81
CA ILE A 195 16.27 19.51 -1.97
C ILE A 195 17.08 20.07 -3.15
N ALA A 196 18.01 20.97 -2.89
CA ALA A 196 18.89 21.52 -3.93
C ALA A 196 19.81 20.46 -4.58
N ALA A 197 20.07 19.35 -3.89
CA ALA A 197 20.87 18.23 -4.38
C ALA A 197 20.02 17.08 -4.98
N PHE A 198 18.70 17.19 -4.98
CA PHE A 198 17.81 16.20 -5.56
C PHE A 198 17.77 16.28 -7.08
N MET A 199 17.49 15.14 -7.70
CA MET A 199 17.12 15.08 -9.10
C MET A 199 15.65 15.51 -9.26
N PRO A 200 15.28 16.12 -10.40
CA PRO A 200 13.90 16.51 -10.65
C PRO A 200 12.98 15.29 -10.74
N LEU A 201 11.72 15.48 -10.35
CA LEU A 201 10.69 14.46 -10.56
C LEU A 201 10.42 14.29 -12.07
N PRO A 202 10.25 13.04 -12.54
CA PRO A 202 9.75 12.81 -13.89
C PRO A 202 8.31 13.31 -14.02
N GLU A 203 7.93 13.68 -15.25
CA GLU A 203 6.58 14.18 -15.56
C GLU A 203 5.48 13.16 -15.18
N VAL A 204 5.74 11.88 -15.45
CA VAL A 204 4.83 10.78 -15.09
C VAL A 204 5.46 9.99 -13.93
N PRO A 205 4.77 9.84 -12.81
CA PRO A 205 5.29 9.04 -11.70
C PRO A 205 5.35 7.55 -12.06
N PHE A 206 6.21 6.80 -11.40
CA PHE A 206 6.25 5.34 -11.52
C PHE A 206 4.92 4.73 -11.09
N ASP A 207 4.44 3.71 -11.83
CA ASP A 207 3.22 2.94 -11.50
C ASP A 207 3.57 1.76 -10.57
N PRO A 208 3.34 1.88 -9.23
CA PRO A 208 3.81 0.92 -8.25
C PRO A 208 2.89 -0.31 -8.16
N CYS A 209 2.68 -0.99 -9.27
CA CYS A 209 1.83 -2.18 -9.34
C CYS A 209 2.60 -3.45 -9.70
N HIS A 210 2.18 -4.57 -9.13
CA HIS A 210 2.63 -5.90 -9.55
C HIS A 210 1.79 -6.37 -10.73
N ILE A 211 2.43 -6.55 -11.87
CA ILE A 211 1.77 -6.93 -13.13
C ILE A 211 1.86 -8.44 -13.34
N VAL A 212 0.71 -9.08 -13.55
CA VAL A 212 0.57 -10.51 -13.83
C VAL A 212 -0.37 -10.71 -15.02
N SER A 213 0.00 -11.61 -15.91
CA SER A 213 -0.91 -12.08 -16.98
C SER A 213 -1.75 -13.24 -16.46
N GLY A 214 -3.01 -13.27 -16.82
CA GLY A 214 -3.97 -14.30 -16.42
C GLY A 214 -5.04 -14.52 -17.48
N CYS A 215 -5.92 -15.48 -17.21
CA CYS A 215 -7.10 -15.74 -18.02
C CYS A 215 -8.34 -15.74 -17.12
N ALA A 216 -9.41 -15.06 -17.52
CA ALA A 216 -10.67 -15.12 -16.82
C ALA A 216 -11.28 -16.52 -16.96
N SER A 217 -11.72 -17.11 -15.85
CA SER A 217 -12.32 -18.45 -15.82
C SER A 217 -13.71 -18.48 -16.46
N SER A 218 -14.30 -19.67 -16.60
CA SER A 218 -15.71 -19.86 -16.99
C SER A 218 -16.70 -19.22 -16.04
N MET A 219 -16.28 -18.93 -14.80
CA MET A 219 -17.06 -18.22 -13.78
C MET A 219 -16.83 -16.70 -13.82
N ALA A 220 -16.13 -16.17 -14.84
CA ALA A 220 -15.72 -14.77 -14.95
C ALA A 220 -14.90 -14.30 -13.73
N LEU A 221 -13.97 -15.12 -13.28
CA LEU A 221 -13.05 -14.86 -12.17
C LEU A 221 -11.61 -14.86 -12.65
N VAL A 222 -10.82 -13.98 -12.05
CA VAL A 222 -9.40 -13.86 -12.27
C VAL A 222 -8.67 -14.01 -10.93
N ARG A 223 -7.69 -14.91 -10.88
CA ARG A 223 -6.92 -15.15 -9.66
C ARG A 223 -5.71 -14.24 -9.57
N TYR A 224 -5.64 -13.50 -8.46
CA TYR A 224 -4.45 -12.74 -8.10
C TYR A 224 -3.96 -13.17 -6.72
N ARG A 225 -2.73 -13.70 -6.67
CA ARG A 225 -2.20 -14.39 -5.47
C ARG A 225 -3.13 -15.54 -5.06
N THR A 226 -3.76 -15.45 -3.88
CA THR A 226 -4.65 -16.49 -3.37
C THR A 226 -6.14 -16.17 -3.51
N ASN A 227 -6.49 -14.97 -4.01
CA ASN A 227 -7.85 -14.47 -4.03
C ASN A 227 -8.42 -14.40 -5.44
N ASP A 228 -9.73 -14.56 -5.57
CA ASP A 228 -10.45 -14.54 -6.82
C ASP A 228 -11.28 -13.25 -6.96
N TYR A 229 -11.10 -12.56 -8.09
CA TYR A 229 -11.72 -11.26 -8.38
C TYR A 229 -12.60 -11.38 -9.62
N SER A 230 -13.83 -10.86 -9.56
CA SER A 230 -14.76 -10.95 -10.67
C SER A 230 -14.44 -9.97 -11.80
N VAL A 231 -14.78 -10.37 -13.01
CA VAL A 231 -14.82 -9.50 -14.21
C VAL A 231 -16.19 -9.58 -14.85
N PRO A 232 -16.61 -8.61 -15.67
CA PRO A 232 -17.86 -8.72 -16.41
C PRO A 232 -17.90 -10.02 -17.22
N THR A 233 -19.03 -10.75 -17.17
CA THR A 233 -19.16 -12.09 -17.78
C THR A 233 -18.86 -12.14 -19.27
N ALA A 234 -18.95 -11.01 -19.98
CA ALA A 234 -18.54 -10.88 -21.38
C ALA A 234 -17.03 -11.13 -21.62
N PHE A 235 -16.20 -11.04 -20.56
CA PHE A 235 -14.76 -11.26 -20.62
C PHE A 235 -14.35 -12.66 -20.13
N ALA A 236 -15.31 -13.56 -19.85
CA ALA A 236 -14.99 -14.94 -19.51
C ALA A 236 -14.13 -15.59 -20.62
N HIS A 237 -13.16 -16.41 -20.21
CA HIS A 237 -12.20 -17.09 -21.09
C HIS A 237 -11.22 -16.17 -21.84
N GLN A 238 -11.21 -14.85 -21.57
CA GLN A 238 -10.27 -13.93 -22.22
C GLN A 238 -8.99 -13.76 -21.41
N GLN A 239 -7.90 -13.50 -22.15
CA GLN A 239 -6.61 -13.13 -21.56
C GLN A 239 -6.69 -11.72 -21.00
N VAL A 240 -6.20 -11.54 -19.79
CA VAL A 240 -6.22 -10.27 -19.06
C VAL A 240 -4.85 -9.98 -18.44
N VAL A 241 -4.60 -8.71 -18.20
CA VAL A 241 -3.47 -8.24 -17.38
C VAL A 241 -4.02 -7.76 -16.04
N ILE A 242 -3.47 -8.26 -14.97
CA ILE A 242 -3.84 -7.90 -13.60
C ILE A 242 -2.77 -6.96 -13.08
N LYS A 243 -3.17 -5.79 -12.60
CA LYS A 243 -2.34 -4.81 -11.92
C LYS A 243 -2.70 -4.79 -10.45
N GLY A 244 -1.86 -5.38 -9.61
CA GLY A 244 -2.06 -5.38 -8.16
C GLY A 244 -1.35 -4.20 -7.51
N TYR A 245 -2.13 -3.25 -7.01
CA TYR A 245 -1.66 -2.12 -6.19
C TYR A 245 -1.73 -2.46 -4.69
N VAL A 246 -1.41 -1.54 -3.84
CA VAL A 246 -1.56 -1.71 -2.39
C VAL A 246 -3.02 -1.79 -1.97
N ASP A 247 -3.86 -0.94 -2.53
CA ASP A 247 -5.26 -0.72 -2.15
C ASP A 247 -6.25 -1.43 -3.06
N ARG A 248 -5.86 -1.74 -4.32
CA ARG A 248 -6.79 -2.24 -5.34
C ARG A 248 -6.13 -3.23 -6.29
N ILE A 249 -7.00 -3.94 -6.99
CA ILE A 249 -6.66 -4.82 -8.12
C ILE A 249 -7.39 -4.30 -9.35
N ASP A 250 -6.64 -3.81 -10.33
CA ASP A 250 -7.18 -3.42 -11.62
C ASP A 250 -6.98 -4.56 -12.62
N ILE A 251 -8.03 -4.89 -13.36
CA ILE A 251 -8.01 -5.94 -14.38
C ILE A 251 -8.21 -5.28 -15.74
N VAL A 252 -7.27 -5.52 -16.63
CA VAL A 252 -7.17 -4.88 -17.95
C VAL A 252 -7.28 -5.94 -19.04
N CYS A 253 -8.16 -5.72 -20.01
CA CYS A 253 -8.30 -6.53 -21.21
C CYS A 253 -8.12 -5.65 -22.43
N ARG A 254 -7.22 -6.03 -23.36
CA ARG A 254 -6.96 -5.31 -24.61
C ARG A 254 -6.70 -3.80 -24.40
N GLY A 255 -5.94 -3.46 -23.35
CA GLY A 255 -5.61 -2.07 -23.02
C GLY A 255 -6.69 -1.28 -22.25
N THR A 256 -7.88 -1.85 -22.07
CA THR A 256 -8.99 -1.20 -21.33
C THR A 256 -9.14 -1.84 -19.94
N ARG A 257 -9.25 -1.03 -18.89
CA ARG A 257 -9.59 -1.49 -17.55
C ARG A 257 -11.05 -1.94 -17.51
N ILE A 258 -11.27 -3.24 -17.30
CA ILE A 258 -12.60 -3.87 -17.32
C ILE A 258 -13.17 -4.09 -15.91
N ALA A 259 -12.32 -4.10 -14.88
CA ALA A 259 -12.74 -4.20 -13.49
C ALA A 259 -11.69 -3.55 -12.57
N SER A 260 -12.16 -3.08 -11.42
CA SER A 260 -11.35 -2.60 -10.31
C SER A 260 -12.00 -3.04 -9.01
N HIS A 261 -11.23 -3.65 -8.11
CA HIS A 261 -11.70 -4.15 -6.83
C HIS A 261 -10.79 -3.66 -5.71
N VAL A 262 -11.33 -3.50 -4.51
CA VAL A 262 -10.51 -3.33 -3.32
C VAL A 262 -9.67 -4.60 -3.14
N ARG A 263 -8.37 -4.43 -2.87
CA ARG A 263 -7.48 -5.56 -2.66
C ARG A 263 -7.74 -6.21 -1.31
N SER A 264 -7.97 -7.52 -1.30
CA SER A 264 -7.94 -8.31 -0.08
C SER A 264 -6.52 -8.83 0.20
N TYR A 265 -6.14 -8.79 1.47
CA TYR A 265 -4.91 -9.39 2.02
C TYR A 265 -5.19 -10.72 2.74
N GLU A 266 -6.46 -11.12 2.81
CA GLU A 266 -6.87 -12.44 3.31
C GLU A 266 -6.49 -13.54 2.30
N ARG A 267 -6.76 -14.79 2.67
CA ARG A 267 -6.49 -15.94 1.81
C ARG A 267 -7.77 -16.56 1.33
N GLU A 268 -7.78 -16.96 0.06
CA GLU A 268 -8.89 -17.67 -0.59
C GLU A 268 -10.20 -16.87 -0.55
N ASP A 269 -10.06 -15.57 -0.58
CA ASP A 269 -11.19 -14.65 -0.55
C ASP A 269 -11.81 -14.54 -1.95
N PHE A 270 -13.15 -14.38 -1.97
CA PHE A 270 -13.94 -14.22 -3.18
C PHE A 270 -14.50 -12.80 -3.26
N ILE A 271 -13.91 -11.98 -4.13
CA ILE A 271 -14.27 -10.58 -4.28
C ILE A 271 -15.06 -10.39 -5.57
N ALA A 272 -16.38 -10.34 -5.45
CA ALA A 272 -17.29 -10.18 -6.58
C ALA A 272 -17.94 -8.81 -6.61
N ASN A 273 -18.08 -8.26 -7.82
CA ASN A 273 -18.99 -7.16 -8.09
C ASN A 273 -20.28 -7.75 -8.69
N PRO A 274 -21.43 -7.61 -8.02
CA PRO A 274 -22.70 -8.12 -8.50
C PRO A 274 -23.05 -7.70 -9.93
N LEU A 275 -22.70 -6.46 -10.30
CA LEU A 275 -22.98 -5.90 -11.64
C LEU A 275 -22.33 -6.73 -12.75
N HIS A 276 -21.21 -7.38 -12.51
CA HIS A 276 -20.53 -8.21 -13.51
C HIS A 276 -21.36 -9.40 -14.00
N TYR A 277 -22.36 -9.84 -13.21
CA TYR A 277 -23.14 -11.04 -13.46
C TYR A 277 -24.59 -10.78 -13.89
N LEU A 278 -25.06 -9.52 -13.84
CA LEU A 278 -26.46 -9.19 -14.14
C LEU A 278 -26.87 -9.58 -15.56
N ALA A 279 -26.02 -9.35 -16.55
CA ALA A 279 -26.28 -9.77 -17.91
C ALA A 279 -26.45 -11.30 -18.05
N LEU A 280 -25.65 -12.10 -17.32
CA LEU A 280 -25.82 -13.55 -17.29
C LEU A 280 -27.07 -13.97 -16.57
N LEU A 281 -27.42 -13.30 -15.46
CA LEU A 281 -28.64 -13.57 -14.69
C LEU A 281 -29.91 -13.27 -15.49
N GLU A 282 -29.90 -12.27 -16.35
CA GLU A 282 -31.02 -11.98 -17.26
C GLU A 282 -31.34 -13.17 -18.19
N HIS A 283 -30.31 -13.89 -18.65
CA HIS A 283 -30.44 -15.13 -19.41
C HIS A 283 -30.81 -16.35 -18.53
N LYS A 284 -30.39 -16.34 -17.25
CA LYS A 284 -30.59 -17.41 -16.28
C LYS A 284 -31.31 -16.92 -15.02
N PRO A 285 -32.52 -16.36 -15.11
CA PRO A 285 -33.17 -15.70 -13.97
C PRO A 285 -33.46 -16.62 -12.78
N GLY A 286 -33.48 -17.95 -12.98
CA GLY A 286 -33.62 -18.92 -11.90
C GLY A 286 -32.41 -18.96 -10.95
N ALA A 287 -31.26 -18.45 -11.35
CA ALA A 287 -30.07 -18.42 -10.50
C ALA A 287 -30.04 -17.24 -9.52
N LEU A 288 -30.96 -16.27 -9.63
CA LEU A 288 -30.95 -15.02 -8.86
C LEU A 288 -30.89 -15.25 -7.34
N ASP A 289 -31.55 -16.30 -6.83
CA ASP A 289 -31.66 -16.59 -5.41
C ASP A 289 -30.44 -17.33 -4.82
N GLN A 290 -29.54 -17.83 -5.69
CA GLN A 290 -28.42 -18.68 -5.29
C GLN A 290 -27.09 -18.22 -5.91
N ALA A 291 -27.08 -17.02 -6.48
CA ALA A 291 -25.88 -16.48 -7.13
C ALA A 291 -24.92 -15.91 -6.09
N ALA A 292 -23.89 -16.66 -5.70
CA ALA A 292 -22.86 -16.24 -4.75
C ALA A 292 -22.28 -14.83 -5.05
N PRO A 293 -22.13 -14.38 -6.32
CA PRO A 293 -21.69 -13.01 -6.59
C PRO A 293 -22.63 -11.91 -6.08
N LEU A 294 -23.86 -12.24 -5.72
CA LEU A 294 -24.84 -11.30 -5.16
C LEU A 294 -24.84 -11.33 -3.61
N ASP A 295 -24.12 -12.26 -3.00
CA ASP A 295 -24.02 -12.33 -1.54
C ASP A 295 -23.41 -11.04 -1.00
N GLY A 296 -24.10 -10.45 0.01
CA GLY A 296 -23.66 -9.17 0.58
C GLY A 296 -23.99 -7.92 -0.26
N TRP A 297 -24.68 -8.04 -1.39
CA TRP A 297 -25.20 -6.88 -2.10
C TRP A 297 -26.42 -6.33 -1.38
N HIS A 298 -26.23 -5.21 -0.70
CA HIS A 298 -27.29 -4.57 0.07
C HIS A 298 -28.18 -3.73 -0.84
N LEU A 299 -29.38 -4.23 -1.10
CA LEU A 299 -30.46 -3.50 -1.77
C LEU A 299 -31.43 -2.97 -0.72
N SER A 300 -32.05 -1.82 -0.97
CA SER A 300 -33.04 -1.23 -0.07
C SER A 300 -34.36 -2.03 -0.04
N GLU A 301 -35.12 -1.89 1.06
CA GLU A 301 -36.43 -2.59 1.20
C GLU A 301 -37.43 -2.27 0.06
N PRO A 302 -37.53 -1.04 -0.47
CA PRO A 302 -38.33 -0.77 -1.66
C PRO A 302 -37.97 -1.66 -2.86
N VAL A 303 -36.70 -1.89 -3.13
CA VAL A 303 -36.23 -2.75 -4.23
C VAL A 303 -36.62 -4.21 -3.99
N HIS A 304 -36.47 -4.70 -2.75
CA HIS A 304 -36.95 -6.04 -2.39
C HIS A 304 -38.47 -6.17 -2.54
N ARG A 305 -39.22 -5.12 -2.20
CA ARG A 305 -40.68 -5.08 -2.40
C ARG A 305 -41.05 -5.08 -3.87
N LEU A 306 -40.35 -4.27 -4.69
CA LEU A 306 -40.53 -4.25 -6.15
C LEU A 306 -40.32 -5.66 -6.73
N ARG A 307 -39.23 -6.35 -6.33
CA ARG A 307 -38.98 -7.73 -6.75
C ARG A 307 -40.14 -8.64 -6.46
N ARG A 308 -40.68 -8.65 -5.22
CA ARG A 308 -41.81 -9.49 -4.82
C ARG A 308 -43.06 -9.20 -5.65
N LEU A 309 -43.33 -7.93 -5.91
CA LEU A 309 -44.48 -7.52 -6.75
C LEU A 309 -44.35 -7.98 -8.21
N MET A 310 -43.18 -7.83 -8.80
CA MET A 310 -42.93 -8.25 -10.19
C MET A 310 -43.00 -9.77 -10.33
N GLU A 311 -42.38 -10.52 -9.39
CA GLU A 311 -42.43 -11.98 -9.38
C GLU A 311 -43.86 -12.51 -9.14
N ALA A 312 -44.65 -11.88 -8.25
CA ALA A 312 -46.05 -12.26 -8.02
C ALA A 312 -46.95 -12.03 -9.23
N ARG A 313 -46.66 -10.96 -10.03
CA ARG A 313 -47.48 -10.65 -11.23
C ARG A 313 -47.14 -11.53 -12.42
N SER A 314 -45.87 -11.81 -12.68
CA SER A 314 -45.43 -12.36 -13.97
C SER A 314 -44.44 -13.52 -13.80
N GLY A 315 -44.24 -14.03 -12.57
CA GLY A 315 -43.41 -15.19 -12.30
C GLY A 315 -41.98 -15.03 -12.86
N LYS A 316 -41.59 -15.91 -13.77
CA LYS A 316 -40.25 -15.92 -14.36
C LYS A 316 -39.93 -14.66 -15.18
N GLU A 317 -40.94 -14.11 -15.87
CA GLU A 317 -40.80 -12.87 -16.65
C GLU A 317 -40.67 -11.65 -15.73
N GLY A 318 -41.44 -11.62 -14.64
CA GLY A 318 -41.28 -10.61 -13.59
C GLY A 318 -39.89 -10.61 -12.97
N ARG A 319 -39.30 -11.80 -12.74
CA ARG A 319 -37.93 -11.92 -12.28
C ARG A 319 -36.93 -11.38 -13.30
N ARG A 320 -37.10 -11.67 -14.58
CA ARG A 320 -36.24 -11.12 -15.66
C ARG A 320 -36.34 -9.59 -15.72
N ALA A 321 -37.57 -9.07 -15.66
CA ALA A 321 -37.78 -7.62 -15.65
C ALA A 321 -37.15 -6.96 -14.42
N PHE A 322 -37.21 -7.59 -13.25
CA PHE A 322 -36.49 -7.11 -12.06
C PHE A 322 -34.97 -7.07 -12.26
N ILE A 323 -34.38 -8.09 -12.89
CA ILE A 323 -32.96 -8.08 -13.23
C ILE A 323 -32.62 -6.91 -14.17
N GLN A 324 -33.51 -6.58 -15.12
CA GLN A 324 -33.32 -5.40 -15.98
C GLN A 324 -33.32 -4.09 -15.19
N VAL A 325 -34.15 -3.98 -14.15
CA VAL A 325 -34.11 -2.83 -13.24
C VAL A 325 -32.74 -2.78 -12.52
N LEU A 326 -32.24 -3.91 -11.99
CA LEU A 326 -30.92 -3.96 -11.37
C LEU A 326 -29.80 -3.58 -12.34
N ARG A 327 -29.93 -3.90 -13.63
CA ARG A 327 -28.96 -3.53 -14.67
C ARG A 327 -28.85 -2.02 -14.90
N LEU A 328 -29.80 -1.23 -14.45
CA LEU A 328 -29.65 0.23 -14.46
C LEU A 328 -28.46 0.67 -13.58
N CYS A 329 -28.12 -0.09 -12.54
CA CYS A 329 -26.92 0.16 -11.71
C CYS A 329 -25.59 -0.04 -12.47
N GLU A 330 -25.59 -0.62 -13.68
CA GLU A 330 -24.43 -0.65 -14.57
C GLU A 330 -24.09 0.75 -15.11
N HIS A 331 -25.05 1.68 -15.11
CA HIS A 331 -24.93 3.02 -15.72
C HIS A 331 -25.23 4.16 -14.75
N TYR A 332 -25.97 3.90 -13.68
CA TYR A 332 -26.42 4.88 -12.71
C TYR A 332 -26.03 4.45 -11.30
N GLU A 333 -25.82 5.42 -10.41
CA GLU A 333 -25.59 5.15 -9.00
C GLU A 333 -26.76 4.36 -8.40
N GLN A 334 -26.47 3.36 -7.58
CA GLN A 334 -27.48 2.49 -6.97
C GLN A 334 -28.56 3.30 -6.22
N SER A 335 -28.15 4.32 -5.48
CA SER A 335 -29.04 5.22 -4.73
C SER A 335 -30.05 5.93 -5.62
N LEU A 336 -29.68 6.28 -6.85
CA LEU A 336 -30.58 6.91 -7.82
C LEU A 336 -31.59 5.90 -8.38
N VAL A 337 -31.14 4.68 -8.69
CA VAL A 337 -32.01 3.59 -9.16
C VAL A 337 -32.98 3.16 -8.06
N GLU A 338 -32.58 3.17 -6.80
CA GLU A 338 -33.42 2.81 -5.66
C GLU A 338 -34.46 3.89 -5.31
N TRP A 339 -34.16 5.14 -5.65
CA TRP A 339 -35.07 6.28 -5.44
C TRP A 339 -36.15 6.38 -6.52
N ALA A 340 -35.85 6.02 -7.76
CA ALA A 340 -36.74 6.07 -8.90
C ALA A 340 -37.86 5.00 -8.88
#